data_611fb4cf62567766c2ab6d14e339a976
#
_entry.id   611fb4cf62567766c2ab6d14e339a976
#
_cell.length_a   1.000
_cell.length_b   1.000
_cell.length_c   1.000
_cell.angle_alpha   90.00
_cell.angle_beta   90.00
_cell.angle_gamma   90.00
#
_symmetry.space_group_name_H-M   'P 1'
#
loop_
_entity.id
_entity.type
_entity.pdbx_description
1 polymer ?
#
loop_
_entity_poly.entity_id
_entity_poly.type
_entity_poly.pdbx_seq_one_letter_code
_entity_poly.pdbx_strand_id
1 'polypeptide(L)'
;MPEPPKTPITMPLSMSNDIVSEMATMRKRLIVEGHVQGVGYRALVTMYARKLKIKGFVRNLPDETVEIVCEGEPEALTSFLKTIDVKGNPADPFTLNIASIKETPAASVGELARFYIDYGRVLTDTERESFDRDEIMVLRAGTLNTNVAVVGQKVDSMHTDMNTRFDHMAQRYDLIATSLVKAIDRIDQGFERMDKNSIRTDKAIEQSRKEAAASNRELANAVKFMIKKLSDKPARKRPAGKRKR
;
A
#
# COMPACT_ATOMS: atom_id res chain seq x y z
N MET A 1 -69.00 26.52 -59.19
CA MET A 1 -67.62 25.99 -59.13
C MET A 1 -67.37 25.56 -57.72
N PRO A 2 -67.25 24.25 -57.43
CA PRO A 2 -66.85 23.75 -56.12
C PRO A 2 -65.35 23.53 -56.09
N GLU A 3 -64.72 23.91 -54.96
CA GLU A 3 -63.35 23.69 -54.64
C GLU A 3 -62.99 22.17 -54.48
N PRO A 4 -61.76 21.72 -54.81
CA PRO A 4 -61.35 20.35 -54.60
C PRO A 4 -60.92 20.12 -53.14
N PRO A 5 -61.12 18.92 -52.60
CA PRO A 5 -60.78 18.61 -51.21
C PRO A 5 -59.28 18.48 -51.04
N LYS A 6 -58.69 19.11 -50.00
CA LYS A 6 -57.32 18.92 -49.52
C LYS A 6 -57.28 17.65 -48.71
N THR A 7 -56.69 16.61 -49.25
CA THR A 7 -56.34 15.43 -48.52
C THR A 7 -54.93 15.61 -47.93
N PRO A 8 -54.72 15.46 -46.61
CA PRO A 8 -53.36 15.39 -46.06
C PRO A 8 -52.71 14.02 -46.34
N ILE A 9 -51.59 14.04 -47.03
CA ILE A 9 -50.77 12.86 -47.24
C ILE A 9 -50.12 12.52 -45.88
N THR A 10 -50.69 11.53 -45.19
CA THR A 10 -50.08 10.93 -44.00
C THR A 10 -49.00 9.99 -44.49
N MET A 11 -47.73 10.39 -44.33
CA MET A 11 -46.59 9.47 -44.50
C MET A 11 -46.61 8.41 -43.40
N PRO A 12 -46.40 7.14 -43.69
CA PRO A 12 -46.29 6.10 -42.67
C PRO A 12 -44.96 6.22 -41.92
N LEU A 13 -45.07 6.45 -40.61
CA LEU A 13 -43.95 6.53 -39.63
C LEU A 13 -43.41 5.11 -39.23
N SER A 14 -43.17 4.26 -40.22
CA SER A 14 -42.62 2.91 -39.92
C SER A 14 -41.40 2.50 -40.77
N MET A 15 -40.65 3.47 -41.29
CA MET A 15 -39.46 3.17 -42.09
C MET A 15 -38.21 3.78 -41.46
N SER A 16 -37.92 3.53 -40.19
CA SER A 16 -36.70 4.12 -39.60
C SER A 16 -35.86 3.20 -38.72
N ASN A 17 -36.25 1.98 -38.44
CA ASN A 17 -35.42 1.12 -37.64
C ASN A 17 -34.62 0.04 -38.43
N ASP A 18 -35.03 -0.31 -39.64
CA ASP A 18 -34.34 -1.31 -40.45
C ASP A 18 -33.19 -0.72 -41.29
N ILE A 19 -33.22 0.58 -41.57
CA ILE A 19 -32.19 1.27 -42.38
C ILE A 19 -30.96 1.65 -41.52
N VAL A 20 -31.08 1.72 -40.21
CA VAL A 20 -29.95 2.06 -39.33
C VAL A 20 -29.04 0.86 -39.03
N SER A 21 -29.48 -0.39 -39.27
CA SER A 21 -28.69 -1.58 -39.02
C SER A 21 -27.80 -2.03 -40.20
N GLU A 22 -27.92 -1.38 -41.36
CA GLU A 22 -27.03 -1.60 -42.50
C GLU A 22 -25.81 -0.67 -42.52
N MET A 23 -25.43 -0.10 -41.36
CA MET A 23 -24.21 0.68 -41.20
C MET A 23 -23.00 -0.23 -41.33
N ALA A 24 -22.47 -0.26 -42.54
CA ALA A 24 -21.13 -0.58 -42.96
C ALA A 24 -20.36 -1.55 -42.05
N THR A 25 -20.76 -2.83 -42.08
CA THR A 25 -19.87 -3.88 -41.54
C THR A 25 -18.55 -3.85 -42.32
N MET A 26 -17.45 -3.77 -41.60
CA MET A 26 -16.11 -3.86 -42.19
C MET A 26 -15.55 -5.26 -41.96
N ARG A 27 -14.89 -5.80 -43.00
CA ARG A 27 -14.15 -7.04 -42.87
C ARG A 27 -12.66 -6.76 -42.95
N LYS A 28 -11.93 -7.29 -41.99
CA LYS A 28 -10.46 -7.18 -41.90
C LYS A 28 -9.83 -8.57 -41.83
N ARG A 29 -8.67 -8.68 -42.42
CA ARG A 29 -7.76 -9.81 -42.28
C ARG A 29 -6.57 -9.34 -41.47
N LEU A 30 -6.26 -10.03 -40.38
CA LEU A 30 -5.16 -9.72 -39.48
C LEU A 30 -4.15 -10.89 -39.54
N ILE A 31 -2.88 -10.59 -39.64
CA ILE A 31 -1.78 -11.50 -39.38
C ILE A 31 -1.08 -11.07 -38.12
N VAL A 32 -1.05 -11.95 -37.13
CA VAL A 32 -0.51 -11.70 -35.80
C VAL A 32 0.79 -12.45 -35.64
N GLU A 33 1.85 -11.73 -35.36
CA GLU A 33 3.21 -12.25 -35.14
C GLU A 33 3.56 -12.16 -33.64
N GLY A 34 4.39 -13.07 -33.15
CA GLY A 34 4.87 -13.13 -31.78
C GLY A 34 4.69 -14.51 -31.18
N HIS A 35 4.74 -14.59 -29.85
CA HIS A 35 4.46 -15.83 -29.13
C HIS A 35 2.94 -16.02 -28.98
N VAL A 36 2.30 -16.53 -30.02
CA VAL A 36 0.83 -16.58 -30.17
C VAL A 36 0.29 -18.01 -30.38
N GLN A 37 1.13 -18.97 -30.71
CA GLN A 37 0.73 -20.37 -30.83
C GLN A 37 1.06 -21.15 -29.56
N GLY A 38 0.25 -22.17 -29.22
CA GLY A 38 0.45 -23.01 -28.02
C GLY A 38 0.15 -22.34 -26.68
N VAL A 39 -0.28 -21.09 -26.67
CA VAL A 39 -0.54 -20.29 -25.46
C VAL A 39 -2.02 -19.87 -25.29
N GLY A 40 -2.92 -20.50 -26.05
CA GLY A 40 -4.37 -20.24 -25.96
C GLY A 40 -4.84 -18.96 -26.63
N TYR A 41 -4.04 -18.37 -27.51
CA TYR A 41 -4.41 -17.11 -28.18
C TYR A 41 -5.70 -17.24 -29.00
N ARG A 42 -5.90 -18.34 -29.69
CA ARG A 42 -7.14 -18.60 -30.49
C ARG A 42 -8.39 -18.60 -29.61
N ALA A 43 -8.31 -19.17 -28.39
CA ALA A 43 -9.41 -19.11 -27.42
C ALA A 43 -9.69 -17.67 -26.95
N LEU A 44 -8.64 -16.91 -26.66
CA LEU A 44 -8.75 -15.50 -26.25
C LEU A 44 -9.43 -14.67 -27.34
N VAL A 45 -8.95 -14.77 -28.58
CA VAL A 45 -9.52 -14.08 -29.75
C VAL A 45 -10.99 -14.44 -29.93
N THR A 46 -11.33 -15.74 -29.87
CA THR A 46 -12.71 -16.22 -30.04
C THR A 46 -13.64 -15.70 -28.93
N MET A 47 -13.16 -15.70 -27.69
CA MET A 47 -13.93 -15.20 -26.56
C MET A 47 -14.29 -13.71 -26.71
N TYR A 48 -13.32 -12.88 -27.08
CA TYR A 48 -13.55 -11.44 -27.26
C TYR A 48 -14.35 -11.12 -28.52
N ALA A 49 -14.10 -11.84 -29.63
CA ALA A 49 -14.91 -11.67 -30.84
C ALA A 49 -16.38 -11.96 -30.58
N ARG A 50 -16.70 -13.05 -29.88
CA ARG A 50 -18.08 -13.41 -29.49
C ARG A 50 -18.71 -12.38 -28.55
N LYS A 51 -17.94 -11.87 -27.58
CA LYS A 51 -18.41 -10.83 -26.66
C LYS A 51 -18.78 -9.52 -27.38
N LEU A 52 -18.01 -9.17 -28.43
CA LEU A 52 -18.22 -7.96 -29.25
C LEU A 52 -19.12 -8.21 -30.47
N LYS A 53 -19.74 -9.39 -30.56
CA LYS A 53 -20.61 -9.81 -31.69
C LYS A 53 -19.92 -9.75 -33.05
N ILE A 54 -18.60 -9.90 -33.08
CA ILE A 54 -17.80 -9.97 -34.30
C ILE A 54 -17.92 -11.37 -34.87
N LYS A 55 -18.07 -11.46 -36.21
CA LYS A 55 -18.12 -12.70 -36.96
C LYS A 55 -16.75 -12.94 -37.57
N GLY A 56 -16.42 -14.23 -37.84
CA GLY A 56 -15.14 -14.56 -38.45
C GLY A 56 -14.55 -15.87 -38.00
N PHE A 57 -13.25 -15.98 -38.18
CA PHE A 57 -12.49 -17.12 -37.70
C PHE A 57 -11.07 -16.73 -37.32
N VAL A 58 -10.43 -17.61 -36.53
CA VAL A 58 -9.02 -17.54 -36.17
C VAL A 58 -8.37 -18.89 -36.45
N ARG A 59 -7.17 -18.91 -37.05
CA ARG A 59 -6.40 -20.13 -37.30
C ARG A 59 -4.89 -19.89 -37.16
N ASN A 60 -4.19 -20.95 -36.81
CA ASN A 60 -2.72 -20.99 -36.89
C ASN A 60 -2.26 -21.14 -38.32
N LEU A 61 -1.19 -20.45 -38.68
CA LEU A 61 -0.50 -20.66 -39.96
C LEU A 61 0.81 -21.43 -39.73
N PRO A 62 1.34 -22.08 -40.79
CA PRO A 62 2.56 -22.90 -40.68
C PRO A 62 3.84 -22.09 -40.34
N ASP A 63 3.82 -20.77 -40.53
CA ASP A 63 4.90 -19.83 -40.26
C ASP A 63 4.89 -19.30 -38.84
N GLU A 64 4.23 -20.01 -37.90
CA GLU A 64 4.06 -19.64 -36.49
C GLU A 64 3.21 -18.37 -36.23
N THR A 65 2.66 -17.78 -37.28
CA THR A 65 1.72 -16.65 -37.15
C THR A 65 0.29 -17.14 -36.94
N VAL A 66 -0.60 -16.22 -36.54
CA VAL A 66 -2.04 -16.48 -36.43
C VAL A 66 -2.79 -15.57 -37.38
N GLU A 67 -3.63 -16.16 -38.19
CA GLU A 67 -4.55 -15.43 -39.08
C GLU A 67 -5.91 -15.26 -38.40
N ILE A 68 -6.43 -14.02 -38.42
CA ILE A 68 -7.76 -13.68 -37.95
C ILE A 68 -8.51 -13.01 -39.10
N VAL A 69 -9.65 -13.53 -39.47
CA VAL A 69 -10.59 -12.83 -40.33
C VAL A 69 -11.77 -12.40 -39.48
N CYS A 70 -12.04 -11.13 -39.43
CA CYS A 70 -13.07 -10.57 -38.55
C CYS A 70 -13.96 -9.56 -39.31
N GLU A 71 -15.26 -9.65 -39.05
CA GLU A 71 -16.27 -8.78 -39.61
C GLU A 71 -17.21 -8.26 -38.53
N GLY A 72 -17.44 -6.97 -38.55
CA GLY A 72 -18.26 -6.30 -37.55
C GLY A 72 -18.34 -4.79 -37.75
N GLU A 73 -18.95 -4.12 -36.81
CA GLU A 73 -19.02 -2.67 -36.79
C GLU A 73 -17.63 -2.05 -36.55
N PRO A 74 -17.29 -0.88 -37.14
CA PRO A 74 -15.98 -0.26 -37.02
C PRO A 74 -15.50 -0.05 -35.57
N GLU A 75 -16.42 0.35 -34.68
CA GLU A 75 -16.12 0.57 -33.26
C GLU A 75 -15.84 -0.75 -32.53
N ALA A 76 -16.62 -1.80 -32.82
CA ALA A 76 -16.40 -3.13 -32.28
C ALA A 76 -15.06 -3.68 -32.71
N LEU A 77 -14.70 -3.53 -33.99
CA LEU A 77 -13.40 -3.96 -34.53
C LEU A 77 -12.24 -3.19 -33.89
N THR A 78 -12.38 -1.89 -33.69
CA THR A 78 -11.36 -1.08 -33.01
C THR A 78 -11.15 -1.53 -31.56
N SER A 79 -12.22 -1.78 -30.82
CA SER A 79 -12.17 -2.31 -29.45
C SER A 79 -11.57 -3.72 -29.40
N PHE A 80 -11.94 -4.55 -30.38
CA PHE A 80 -11.41 -5.89 -30.52
C PHE A 80 -9.88 -5.89 -30.73
N LEU A 81 -9.38 -5.10 -31.68
CA LEU A 81 -7.96 -5.00 -31.97
C LEU A 81 -7.14 -4.58 -30.72
N LYS A 82 -7.61 -3.60 -29.96
CA LYS A 82 -6.96 -3.21 -28.71
C LYS A 82 -6.94 -4.33 -27.67
N THR A 83 -7.97 -5.14 -27.62
CA THR A 83 -8.11 -6.18 -26.61
C THR A 83 -7.28 -7.42 -26.92
N ILE A 84 -7.11 -7.74 -28.21
CA ILE A 84 -6.32 -8.90 -28.63
C ILE A 84 -4.81 -8.58 -28.74
N ASP A 85 -4.38 -7.33 -28.69
CA ASP A 85 -2.95 -6.91 -28.68
C ASP A 85 -2.37 -7.01 -27.27
N VAL A 86 -2.10 -8.23 -26.84
CA VAL A 86 -1.59 -8.52 -25.49
C VAL A 86 -0.07 -8.45 -25.48
N LYS A 87 0.49 -7.66 -24.59
CA LYS A 87 1.93 -7.57 -24.33
C LYS A 87 2.27 -8.31 -23.03
N GLY A 88 2.81 -9.50 -23.19
CA GLY A 88 3.27 -10.32 -22.08
C GLY A 88 4.77 -10.18 -21.84
N ASN A 89 5.31 -11.05 -21.00
CA ASN A 89 6.75 -11.14 -20.77
C ASN A 89 7.41 -11.97 -21.89
N PRO A 90 8.21 -11.39 -22.77
CA PRO A 90 8.84 -12.15 -23.89
C PRO A 90 9.84 -13.21 -23.42
N ALA A 91 10.31 -13.15 -22.17
CA ALA A 91 11.20 -14.15 -21.59
C ALA A 91 10.46 -15.37 -21.02
N ASP A 92 9.14 -15.32 -20.90
CA ASP A 92 8.32 -16.41 -20.38
C ASP A 92 7.69 -17.19 -21.54
N PRO A 93 8.09 -18.45 -21.77
CA PRO A 93 7.59 -19.27 -22.89
C PRO A 93 6.11 -19.68 -22.75
N PHE A 94 5.49 -19.42 -21.58
CA PHE A 94 4.08 -19.71 -21.35
C PHE A 94 3.20 -18.47 -21.44
N THR A 95 3.79 -17.30 -21.64
CA THR A 95 3.07 -16.03 -21.68
C THR A 95 2.82 -15.61 -23.12
N LEU A 96 1.55 -15.33 -23.42
CA LEU A 96 1.14 -14.73 -24.67
C LEU A 96 1.82 -13.36 -24.85
N ASN A 97 2.51 -13.15 -25.97
CA ASN A 97 3.18 -11.89 -26.29
C ASN A 97 3.11 -11.59 -27.78
N ILE A 98 2.40 -10.53 -28.16
CA ILE A 98 2.24 -10.13 -29.55
C ILE A 98 3.34 -9.15 -29.93
N ALA A 99 4.08 -9.47 -30.98
CA ALA A 99 5.10 -8.58 -31.55
C ALA A 99 4.45 -7.56 -32.49
N SER A 100 3.63 -8.01 -33.43
CA SER A 100 2.96 -7.13 -34.40
C SER A 100 1.61 -7.70 -34.85
N ILE A 101 0.70 -6.80 -35.28
CA ILE A 101 -0.55 -7.12 -35.95
C ILE A 101 -0.55 -6.37 -37.29
N LYS A 102 -0.56 -7.11 -38.39
CA LYS A 102 -0.66 -6.55 -39.73
C LYS A 102 -2.11 -6.62 -40.19
N GLU A 103 -2.71 -5.50 -40.49
CA GLU A 103 -4.10 -5.35 -40.93
C GLU A 103 -4.18 -5.18 -42.44
N THR A 104 -5.07 -5.92 -43.07
CA THR A 104 -5.41 -5.73 -44.48
C THR A 104 -6.92 -5.77 -44.64
N PRO A 105 -7.52 -4.91 -45.51
CA PRO A 105 -8.91 -5.02 -45.87
C PRO A 105 -9.15 -6.40 -46.50
N ALA A 106 -10.26 -7.06 -46.13
CA ALA A 106 -10.63 -8.34 -46.73
C ALA A 106 -11.93 -8.16 -47.51
N ALA A 107 -11.99 -8.76 -48.71
CA ALA A 107 -13.22 -8.83 -49.45
C ALA A 107 -14.25 -9.69 -48.69
N SER A 108 -15.52 -9.35 -48.81
CA SER A 108 -16.60 -10.16 -48.29
C SER A 108 -16.71 -11.45 -49.12
N VAL A 109 -16.22 -12.56 -48.56
CA VAL A 109 -16.32 -13.88 -49.19
C VAL A 109 -17.25 -14.74 -48.32
N GLY A 110 -18.47 -14.91 -48.77
CA GLY A 110 -19.46 -15.73 -48.09
C GLY A 110 -20.02 -15.10 -46.80
N GLU A 111 -21.09 -15.68 -46.29
CA GLU A 111 -21.70 -15.26 -45.01
C GLU A 111 -21.01 -15.91 -43.82
N LEU A 112 -20.46 -15.11 -42.96
CA LEU A 112 -19.93 -15.53 -41.67
C LEU A 112 -21.06 -15.53 -40.63
N ALA A 113 -21.48 -16.70 -40.14
CA ALA A 113 -22.58 -16.79 -39.18
C ALA A 113 -22.16 -16.41 -37.75
N ARG A 114 -20.96 -16.86 -37.31
CA ARG A 114 -20.42 -16.66 -35.99
C ARG A 114 -18.88 -16.66 -36.02
N PHE A 115 -18.26 -16.28 -34.88
CA PHE A 115 -16.83 -16.44 -34.74
C PHE A 115 -16.45 -17.84 -34.24
N TYR A 116 -15.46 -18.47 -34.87
CA TYR A 116 -15.01 -19.83 -34.55
C TYR A 116 -13.50 -20.02 -34.74
N ILE A 117 -12.95 -21.08 -34.14
CA ILE A 117 -11.58 -21.51 -34.40
C ILE A 117 -11.59 -22.43 -35.61
N ASP A 118 -10.80 -22.10 -36.64
CA ASP A 118 -10.56 -22.95 -37.80
C ASP A 118 -9.34 -23.85 -37.54
N TYR A 119 -9.57 -25.14 -37.43
CA TYR A 119 -8.54 -26.14 -37.18
C TYR A 119 -7.92 -26.69 -38.45
N GLY A 120 -8.30 -26.16 -39.64
CA GLY A 120 -7.79 -26.60 -40.94
C GLY A 120 -8.33 -27.95 -41.40
N ARG A 121 -9.29 -28.54 -40.71
CA ARG A 121 -9.96 -29.79 -41.03
C ARG A 121 -11.42 -29.80 -40.60
N VAL A 122 -12.20 -30.65 -41.22
CA VAL A 122 -13.59 -30.86 -40.78
C VAL A 122 -13.56 -31.68 -39.48
N LEU A 123 -14.22 -31.16 -38.47
CA LEU A 123 -14.36 -31.78 -37.14
C LEU A 123 -15.81 -32.13 -36.87
N THR A 124 -16.04 -33.24 -36.18
CA THR A 124 -17.32 -33.52 -35.55
C THR A 124 -17.58 -32.51 -34.40
N ASP A 125 -18.82 -32.36 -33.98
CA ASP A 125 -19.17 -31.46 -32.90
C ASP A 125 -18.44 -31.81 -31.58
N THR A 126 -18.31 -33.11 -31.28
CA THR A 126 -17.59 -33.59 -30.08
C THR A 126 -16.09 -33.29 -30.15
N GLU A 127 -15.44 -33.49 -31.30
CA GLU A 127 -14.03 -33.13 -31.50
C GLU A 127 -13.84 -31.63 -31.37
N ARG A 128 -14.73 -30.81 -31.95
CA ARG A 128 -14.68 -29.36 -31.85
C ARG A 128 -14.78 -28.89 -30.40
N GLU A 129 -15.72 -29.44 -29.63
CA GLU A 129 -15.86 -29.12 -28.22
C GLU A 129 -14.62 -29.50 -27.40
N SER A 130 -14.01 -30.64 -27.71
CA SER A 130 -12.77 -31.07 -27.06
C SER A 130 -11.62 -30.11 -27.35
N PHE A 131 -11.38 -29.78 -28.61
CA PHE A 131 -10.31 -28.85 -29.00
C PHE A 131 -10.54 -27.43 -28.47
N ASP A 132 -11.78 -26.91 -28.50
CA ASP A 132 -12.11 -25.61 -27.94
C ASP A 132 -11.87 -25.58 -26.41
N ARG A 133 -12.15 -26.70 -25.72
CA ARG A 133 -11.89 -26.85 -24.28
C ARG A 133 -10.39 -26.87 -23.99
N ASP A 134 -9.61 -27.59 -24.76
CA ASP A 134 -8.15 -27.67 -24.61
C ASP A 134 -7.51 -26.28 -24.79
N GLU A 135 -7.93 -25.51 -25.81
CA GLU A 135 -7.49 -24.13 -26.02
C GLU A 135 -7.80 -23.21 -24.82
N ILE A 136 -9.00 -23.36 -24.23
CA ILE A 136 -9.40 -22.61 -23.05
C ILE A 136 -8.54 -23.02 -21.84
N MET A 137 -8.23 -24.30 -21.68
CA MET A 137 -7.38 -24.79 -20.59
C MET A 137 -5.95 -24.22 -20.71
N VAL A 138 -5.39 -24.18 -21.89
CA VAL A 138 -4.06 -23.58 -22.14
C VAL A 138 -4.06 -22.10 -21.82
N LEU A 139 -5.09 -21.35 -22.25
CA LEU A 139 -5.23 -19.93 -21.91
C LEU A 139 -5.30 -19.70 -20.40
N ARG A 140 -6.08 -20.52 -19.68
CA ARG A 140 -6.20 -20.43 -18.22
C ARG A 140 -4.90 -20.75 -17.51
N ALA A 141 -4.18 -21.78 -17.97
CA ALA A 141 -2.88 -22.14 -17.41
C ALA A 141 -1.86 -21.01 -17.54
N GLY A 142 -1.77 -20.37 -18.73
CA GLY A 142 -0.92 -19.19 -18.92
C GLY A 142 -1.29 -18.02 -18.01
N THR A 143 -2.58 -17.75 -17.86
CA THR A 143 -3.06 -16.70 -16.95
C THR A 143 -2.73 -17.01 -15.48
N LEU A 144 -2.87 -18.27 -15.05
CA LEU A 144 -2.49 -18.69 -13.70
C LEU A 144 -1.00 -18.52 -13.44
N ASN A 145 -0.16 -18.92 -14.40
CA ASN A 145 1.29 -18.77 -14.29
C ASN A 145 1.69 -17.29 -14.12
N THR A 146 1.12 -16.40 -14.93
CA THR A 146 1.34 -14.95 -14.79
C THR A 146 0.91 -14.42 -13.42
N ASN A 147 -0.25 -14.86 -12.93
CA ASN A 147 -0.75 -14.43 -11.62
C ASN A 147 0.15 -14.94 -10.48
N VAL A 148 0.63 -16.17 -10.55
CA VAL A 148 1.57 -16.74 -9.56
C VAL A 148 2.88 -15.94 -9.54
N ALA A 149 3.43 -15.58 -10.71
CA ALA A 149 4.63 -14.74 -10.80
C ALA A 149 4.42 -13.36 -10.14
N VAL A 150 3.28 -12.71 -10.40
CA VAL A 150 2.93 -11.42 -9.78
C VAL A 150 2.79 -11.54 -8.26
N VAL A 151 2.16 -12.62 -7.78
CA VAL A 151 2.04 -12.89 -6.33
C VAL A 151 3.43 -13.13 -5.73
N GLY A 152 4.29 -13.91 -6.38
CA GLY A 152 5.67 -14.11 -5.95
C GLY A 152 6.42 -12.79 -5.75
N GLN A 153 6.41 -11.91 -6.76
CA GLN A 153 7.05 -10.59 -6.65
C GLN A 153 6.49 -9.74 -5.49
N LYS A 154 5.18 -9.79 -5.25
CA LYS A 154 4.56 -9.08 -4.12
C LYS A 154 4.99 -9.64 -2.77
N VAL A 155 5.12 -10.96 -2.65
CA VAL A 155 5.61 -11.62 -1.45
C VAL A 155 7.06 -11.25 -1.17
N ASP A 156 7.94 -11.24 -2.18
CA ASP A 156 9.34 -10.83 -2.05
C ASP A 156 9.47 -9.36 -1.62
N SER A 157 8.66 -8.48 -2.23
CA SER A 157 8.60 -7.07 -1.84
C SER A 157 8.15 -6.89 -0.39
N MET A 158 7.11 -7.62 0.03
CA MET A 158 6.61 -7.59 1.41
C MET A 158 7.65 -8.13 2.40
N HIS A 159 8.38 -9.17 2.05
CA HIS A 159 9.46 -9.72 2.86
C HIS A 159 10.59 -8.71 3.06
N THR A 160 10.98 -8.01 2.00
CA THR A 160 12.01 -6.96 2.05
C THR A 160 11.56 -5.79 2.95
N ASP A 161 10.33 -5.33 2.79
CA ASP A 161 9.76 -4.26 3.63
C ASP A 161 9.69 -4.67 5.11
N MET A 162 9.27 -5.90 5.38
CA MET A 162 9.23 -6.44 6.74
C MET A 162 10.63 -6.50 7.39
N ASN A 163 11.63 -6.98 6.69
CA ASN A 163 13.02 -7.01 7.18
C ASN A 163 13.52 -5.60 7.49
N THR A 164 13.28 -4.64 6.60
CA THR A 164 13.64 -3.23 6.82
C THR A 164 12.98 -2.67 8.09
N ARG A 165 11.70 -3.00 8.32
CA ARG A 165 10.99 -2.57 9.53
C ARG A 165 11.56 -3.21 10.80
N PHE A 166 11.95 -4.47 10.75
CA PHE A 166 12.61 -5.14 11.87
C PHE A 166 13.96 -4.49 12.19
N ASP A 167 14.78 -4.17 11.18
CA ASP A 167 16.05 -3.47 11.37
C ASP A 167 15.85 -2.10 12.02
N HIS A 168 14.88 -1.32 11.55
CA HIS A 168 14.53 -0.04 12.18
C HIS A 168 14.04 -0.21 13.62
N MET A 169 13.29 -1.25 13.91
CA MET A 169 12.83 -1.55 15.27
C MET A 169 14.01 -1.93 16.17
N ALA A 170 14.91 -2.77 15.71
CA ALA A 170 16.13 -3.13 16.44
C ALA A 170 16.97 -1.90 16.79
N GLN A 171 17.21 -1.00 15.83
CA GLN A 171 17.92 0.27 16.07
C GLN A 171 17.23 1.15 17.12
N ARG A 172 15.90 1.20 17.12
CA ARG A 172 15.15 1.95 18.15
C ARG A 172 15.29 1.33 19.53
N TYR A 173 15.28 0.01 19.65
CA TYR A 173 15.52 -0.67 20.92
C TYR A 173 16.92 -0.41 21.46
N ASP A 174 17.96 -0.39 20.61
CA ASP A 174 19.33 -0.07 21.00
C ASP A 174 19.44 1.38 21.52
N LEU A 175 18.77 2.33 20.86
CA LEU A 175 18.75 3.72 21.34
C LEU A 175 18.04 3.86 22.68
N ILE A 176 16.92 3.15 22.88
CA ILE A 176 16.20 3.14 24.16
C ILE A 176 17.07 2.51 25.25
N ALA A 177 17.68 1.36 24.99
CA ALA A 177 18.56 0.70 25.93
C ALA A 177 19.73 1.61 26.35
N THR A 178 20.40 2.24 25.38
CA THR A 178 21.47 3.22 25.63
C THR A 178 20.99 4.41 26.47
N SER A 179 19.80 4.90 26.20
CA SER A 179 19.22 6.03 26.94
C SER A 179 18.87 5.66 28.37
N LEU A 180 18.36 4.44 28.58
CA LEU A 180 18.07 3.91 29.93
C LEU A 180 19.35 3.74 30.75
N VAL A 181 20.42 3.17 30.18
CA VAL A 181 21.71 3.06 30.88
C VAL A 181 22.20 4.44 31.32
N LYS A 182 22.19 5.44 30.42
CA LYS A 182 22.58 6.82 30.77
C LYS A 182 21.70 7.44 31.85
N ALA A 183 20.41 7.11 31.86
CA ALA A 183 19.49 7.59 32.90
C ALA A 183 19.81 6.98 34.27
N ILE A 184 20.10 5.68 34.32
CA ILE A 184 20.52 4.97 35.52
C ILE A 184 21.82 5.58 36.08
N ASP A 185 22.85 5.76 35.23
CA ASP A 185 24.11 6.39 35.65
C ASP A 185 23.90 7.80 36.27
N ARG A 186 22.97 8.59 35.71
CA ARG A 186 22.64 9.91 36.26
C ARG A 186 21.94 9.82 37.61
N ILE A 187 21.09 8.83 37.79
CA ILE A 187 20.41 8.57 39.06
C ILE A 187 21.43 8.17 40.12
N ASP A 188 22.32 7.26 39.83
CA ASP A 188 23.37 6.81 40.73
C ASP A 188 24.30 7.97 41.16
N GLN A 189 24.73 8.80 40.21
CA GLN A 189 25.49 10.03 40.50
C GLN A 189 24.69 11.00 41.35
N GLY A 190 23.37 11.05 41.18
CA GLY A 190 22.46 11.84 41.99
C GLY A 190 22.44 11.37 43.46
N PHE A 191 22.32 10.09 43.68
CA PHE A 191 22.37 9.46 45.00
C PHE A 191 23.71 9.68 45.69
N GLU A 192 24.83 9.49 45.01
CA GLU A 192 26.15 9.80 45.58
C GLU A 192 26.31 11.26 46.02
N ARG A 193 25.76 12.21 45.23
CA ARG A 193 25.78 13.64 45.62
C ARG A 193 24.91 13.89 46.83
N MET A 194 23.74 13.25 46.92
CA MET A 194 22.86 13.36 48.10
C MET A 194 23.55 12.82 49.35
N ASP A 195 24.19 11.68 49.31
CA ASP A 195 24.92 11.09 50.43
C ASP A 195 26.07 12.01 50.89
N LYS A 196 26.87 12.52 49.94
CA LYS A 196 27.92 13.50 50.28
C LYS A 196 27.39 14.77 50.93
N ASN A 197 26.25 15.25 50.46
CA ASN A 197 25.60 16.42 51.03
C ASN A 197 25.00 16.15 52.43
N SER A 198 24.41 14.97 52.64
CA SER A 198 23.90 14.51 53.94
C SER A 198 25.01 14.48 54.95
N ILE A 199 26.15 13.83 54.64
CA ILE A 199 27.32 13.77 55.48
C ILE A 199 27.84 15.19 55.83
N ARG A 200 27.87 16.09 54.85
CA ARG A 200 28.30 17.49 55.10
C ARG A 200 27.34 18.21 56.04
N THR A 201 26.05 18.03 55.88
CA THR A 201 25.03 18.64 56.71
C THR A 201 25.10 18.11 58.13
N ASP A 202 25.26 16.82 58.33
CA ASP A 202 25.43 16.18 59.65
C ASP A 202 26.66 16.72 60.39
N LYS A 203 27.78 16.84 59.67
CA LYS A 203 29.00 17.46 60.25
C LYS A 203 28.78 18.92 60.64
N ALA A 204 28.12 19.70 59.80
CA ALA A 204 27.82 21.09 60.10
C ALA A 204 26.89 21.24 61.33
N ILE A 205 25.89 20.37 61.45
CA ILE A 205 24.99 20.33 62.61
C ILE A 205 25.77 19.95 63.87
N GLU A 206 26.65 18.94 63.79
CA GLU A 206 27.47 18.55 64.91
C GLU A 206 28.40 19.69 65.37
N GLN A 207 29.06 20.37 64.42
CA GLN A 207 29.90 21.55 64.70
C GLN A 207 29.11 22.65 65.37
N SER A 208 27.95 23.03 64.87
CA SER A 208 27.07 24.05 65.45
C SER A 208 26.60 23.67 66.84
N ARG A 209 26.31 22.38 67.09
CA ARG A 209 25.99 21.91 68.47
C ARG A 209 27.16 22.06 69.42
N LYS A 210 28.40 21.74 68.98
CA LYS A 210 29.59 21.95 69.79
C LYS A 210 29.84 23.44 70.15
N GLU A 211 29.69 24.34 69.20
CA GLU A 211 29.81 25.77 69.35
C GLU A 211 28.73 26.30 70.27
N ALA A 212 27.48 25.90 70.10
CA ALA A 212 26.38 26.32 71.02
C ALA A 212 26.61 25.79 72.41
N ALA A 213 27.13 24.55 72.60
CA ALA A 213 27.45 24.06 73.94
C ALA A 213 28.60 24.83 74.62
N ALA A 214 29.61 25.24 73.85
CA ALA A 214 30.72 26.05 74.34
C ALA A 214 30.20 27.45 74.78
N SER A 215 29.43 28.12 73.94
CA SER A 215 28.80 29.41 74.23
C SER A 215 27.90 29.35 75.45
N ASN A 216 27.10 28.30 75.60
CA ASN A 216 26.25 28.09 76.77
C ASN A 216 27.09 27.92 78.09
N ARG A 217 28.25 27.23 78.02
CA ARG A 217 29.16 27.08 79.13
C ARG A 217 29.76 28.44 79.56
N GLU A 218 30.18 29.25 78.55
CA GLU A 218 30.70 30.57 78.77
C GLU A 218 29.63 31.46 79.42
N LEU A 219 28.41 31.43 78.87
CA LEU A 219 27.29 32.20 79.47
C LEU A 219 26.98 31.78 80.90
N ALA A 220 26.96 30.44 81.16
CA ALA A 220 26.75 29.91 82.49
C ALA A 220 27.86 30.38 83.49
N ASN A 221 29.13 30.40 83.07
CA ASN A 221 30.26 30.85 83.83
C ASN A 221 30.14 32.38 84.09
N ALA A 222 29.77 33.19 83.08
CA ALA A 222 29.53 34.64 83.25
C ALA A 222 28.40 34.93 84.24
N VAL A 223 27.28 34.16 84.15
CA VAL A 223 26.18 34.29 85.11
C VAL A 223 26.63 33.89 86.50
N LYS A 224 27.33 32.81 86.70
CA LYS A 224 27.90 32.42 88.00
C LYS A 224 28.83 33.51 88.58
N PHE A 225 29.66 34.10 87.73
CA PHE A 225 30.55 35.20 88.14
C PHE A 225 29.78 36.44 88.58
N MET A 226 28.73 36.86 87.84
CA MET A 226 27.89 37.95 88.18
C MET A 226 27.11 37.70 89.48
N ILE A 227 26.56 36.48 89.68
CA ILE A 227 25.90 36.14 90.96
C ILE A 227 26.87 36.26 92.15
N LYS A 228 28.08 35.75 92.00
CA LYS A 228 29.11 35.84 93.02
C LYS A 228 29.41 37.35 93.34
N LYS A 229 29.59 38.16 92.28
CA LYS A 229 29.85 39.62 92.47
C LYS A 229 28.71 40.38 93.09
N LEU A 230 27.48 39.96 92.93
CA LEU A 230 26.29 40.52 93.56
C LEU A 230 26.15 40.10 95.04
N SER A 231 26.57 38.83 95.38
CA SER A 231 26.56 38.32 96.75
C SER A 231 27.67 38.92 97.62
N ASP A 232 28.81 39.26 96.99
CA ASP A 232 29.94 39.86 97.69
C ASP A 232 29.82 41.40 97.94
N LYS A 233 28.72 42.03 97.52
CA LYS A 233 28.45 43.43 97.85
C LYS A 233 28.05 43.58 99.33
N PRO A 234 28.86 44.33 100.17
CA PRO A 234 28.53 44.53 101.60
C PRO A 234 27.16 45.22 101.77
N ALA A 235 26.38 44.64 102.68
CA ALA A 235 25.05 45.23 103.05
C ALA A 235 25.16 46.74 103.39
N ARG A 236 24.60 47.63 102.58
CA ARG A 236 24.49 49.03 102.88
C ARG A 236 23.79 49.18 104.22
N LYS A 237 24.55 49.61 105.29
CA LYS A 237 23.99 50.01 106.55
C LYS A 237 22.91 51.07 106.33
N ARG A 238 21.68 50.78 106.75
CA ARG A 238 20.63 51.79 106.82
C ARG A 238 20.99 52.88 107.82
N PRO A 239 20.91 54.16 107.54
CA PRO A 239 21.14 55.20 108.52
C PRO A 239 20.01 55.18 109.54
N ALA A 240 20.43 55.22 110.86
CA ALA A 240 19.52 55.30 112.03
C ALA A 240 18.67 56.58 112.00
N GLY A 241 17.34 56.42 111.95
CA GLY A 241 16.40 57.54 112.01
C GLY A 241 16.45 58.23 113.34
N LYS A 242 16.79 59.46 113.33
CA LYS A 242 16.66 60.33 114.51
C LYS A 242 15.16 60.63 114.81
N ARG A 243 14.65 60.08 115.94
CA ARG A 243 13.38 60.53 116.50
C ARG A 243 13.62 61.94 117.12
N LYS A 244 12.90 62.89 116.61
CA LYS A 244 12.71 64.22 117.43
C LYS A 244 11.30 64.16 118.00
N ARG A 245 11.30 64.54 119.20
CA ARG A 245 10.10 64.88 120.07
C ARG A 245 9.15 65.85 119.38
#